data_446d6a0cd8ef00876f0c290db85616ef
#
_entry.id   446d6a0cd8ef00876f0c290db85616ef
#
_cell.length_a   1.000
_cell.length_b   1.000
_cell.length_c   1.000
_cell.angle_alpha   90.00
_cell.angle_beta   90.00
_cell.angle_gamma   90.00
#
_symmetry.space_group_name_H-M   'P 1'
#
loop_
_entity.id
_entity.type
_entity.pdbx_description
1 polymer ?
#
loop_
_entity_poly.entity_id
_entity_poly.type
_entity_poly.pdbx_seq_one_letter_code
_entity_poly.pdbx_strand_id
1 'polypeptide(L)'
;MSSFSVPQKNNVGFLGVSSETGSFNKQISPSNFTTCPMDYKALRELVRQGEGKYLEFKLKSNHPEKIVREVVAFANTGGGRLLIGIGDDRTIKGLKYVDEDEYLLVRAIEKYCSPGIEYHIDRIPIGEERDVLVFTVLPSEKRPHYVIQEPNPLQSNTTLVKKKIVPQKPNNTLIKKTYIRVADKSIQASWEMREILRRKNDERNVKFQYGDKEQKLMQHLDKHQSVTVDAFATVAGISRNLASKTLILLVLANVLEVHPDEMVDRFTILGIA
;
A
#
# COMPACT_ATOMS: atom_id res chain seq x y z
N MET A 1 -41.92 25.10 -36.98
CA MET A 1 -41.58 26.42 -36.42
C MET A 1 -42.28 26.55 -35.10
N SER A 2 -41.67 26.19 -34.02
CA SER A 2 -42.20 26.41 -32.66
C SER A 2 -41.03 26.30 -31.69
N SER A 3 -40.62 27.41 -31.18
CA SER A 3 -39.65 27.61 -30.14
C SER A 3 -40.26 27.24 -28.78
N PHE A 4 -39.60 26.40 -27.99
CA PHE A 4 -39.94 26.21 -26.58
C PHE A 4 -38.87 26.80 -25.68
N SER A 5 -39.29 27.79 -24.90
CA SER A 5 -38.55 28.46 -23.85
C SER A 5 -38.54 27.65 -22.56
N VAL A 6 -37.41 27.63 -21.85
CA VAL A 6 -37.23 27.02 -20.53
C VAL A 6 -37.47 28.11 -19.49
N PRO A 7 -38.26 27.87 -18.42
CA PRO A 7 -38.42 28.88 -17.33
C PRO A 7 -37.34 28.71 -16.27
N GLN A 8 -36.76 29.84 -15.87
CA GLN A 8 -35.93 30.01 -14.67
C GLN A 8 -36.78 29.85 -13.39
N LYS A 9 -36.24 29.17 -12.40
CA LYS A 9 -36.78 29.12 -11.04
C LYS A 9 -35.88 29.86 -10.06
N ASN A 10 -36.57 30.74 -9.34
CA ASN A 10 -36.08 31.69 -8.36
C ASN A 10 -35.50 31.04 -7.09
N ASN A 11 -34.51 31.72 -6.56
CA ASN A 11 -33.94 31.65 -5.24
C ASN A 11 -34.98 31.93 -4.14
N VAL A 12 -35.11 31.05 -3.16
CA VAL A 12 -35.66 31.41 -1.84
C VAL A 12 -34.75 30.83 -0.77
N GLY A 13 -34.18 31.73 0.04
CA GLY A 13 -33.34 31.39 1.15
C GLY A 13 -34.09 30.75 2.31
N PHE A 14 -33.43 29.85 3.00
CA PHE A 14 -33.83 29.39 4.32
C PHE A 14 -32.63 29.38 5.26
N LEU A 15 -32.68 30.25 6.25
CA LEU A 15 -31.79 30.24 7.41
C LEU A 15 -32.22 29.08 8.31
N GLY A 16 -31.33 28.11 8.47
CA GLY A 16 -31.47 27.02 9.44
C GLY A 16 -30.15 26.87 10.20
N VAL A 17 -30.11 27.38 11.42
CA VAL A 17 -29.03 27.09 12.39
C VAL A 17 -29.27 25.70 12.92
N SER A 18 -28.39 24.76 12.62
CA SER A 18 -28.28 23.45 13.29
C SER A 18 -26.88 23.28 13.80
N SER A 19 -26.78 23.19 15.12
CA SER A 19 -25.61 22.82 15.90
C SER A 19 -25.27 21.32 15.60
N GLU A 20 -24.27 21.07 14.78
CA GLU A 20 -23.70 19.74 14.63
C GLU A 20 -22.35 19.67 15.36
N THR A 21 -22.38 19.04 16.53
CA THR A 21 -21.22 18.45 17.18
C THR A 21 -20.82 17.18 16.41
N GLY A 22 -20.25 17.35 15.22
CA GLY A 22 -19.72 16.27 14.40
C GLY A 22 -18.26 16.01 14.76
N SER A 23 -17.99 14.86 15.33
CA SER A 23 -16.65 14.28 15.51
C SER A 23 -15.93 14.25 14.16
N PHE A 24 -14.97 15.17 13.95
CA PHE A 24 -14.12 15.21 12.76
C PHE A 24 -13.08 14.08 12.79
N ASN A 25 -13.49 12.87 12.44
CA ASN A 25 -12.57 11.82 12.09
C ASN A 25 -12.20 11.97 10.59
N LYS A 26 -11.42 12.99 10.27
CA LYS A 26 -10.95 13.26 8.90
C LYS A 26 -9.81 12.29 8.60
N GLN A 27 -10.12 11.07 8.17
CA GLN A 27 -9.13 10.12 7.67
C GLN A 27 -8.37 10.76 6.50
N ILE A 28 -7.03 10.62 6.53
CA ILE A 28 -6.17 11.06 5.43
C ILE A 28 -6.57 10.25 4.20
N SER A 29 -7.08 10.93 3.17
CA SER A 29 -7.35 10.31 1.86
C SER A 29 -6.23 10.65 0.88
N PRO A 30 -6.01 9.85 -0.18
CA PRO A 30 -4.98 10.09 -1.19
C PRO A 30 -5.02 11.48 -1.84
N SER A 31 -6.19 12.11 -1.88
CA SER A 31 -6.37 13.47 -2.40
C SER A 31 -5.76 14.59 -1.53
N ASN A 32 -5.30 14.27 -0.32
CA ASN A 32 -4.78 15.25 0.65
C ASN A 32 -3.24 15.34 0.68
N PHE A 33 -2.54 14.70 -0.24
CA PHE A 33 -1.09 14.88 -0.40
C PHE A 33 -0.79 16.18 -1.15
N THR A 34 -1.19 17.30 -0.59
CA THR A 34 -0.82 18.62 -1.11
C THR A 34 0.65 18.88 -0.82
N THR A 35 1.37 19.38 -1.81
CA THR A 35 2.78 19.80 -1.71
C THR A 35 2.97 21.13 -0.96
N CYS A 36 2.03 21.54 -0.11
CA CYS A 36 2.25 22.67 0.77
C CYS A 36 3.28 22.31 1.84
N PRO A 37 4.29 23.14 2.08
CA PRO A 37 5.24 22.94 3.16
C PRO A 37 4.52 22.66 4.48
N MET A 38 4.91 21.60 5.17
CA MET A 38 4.30 21.23 6.43
C MET A 38 4.84 22.08 7.57
N ASP A 39 3.97 22.70 8.36
CA ASP A 39 4.35 23.41 9.57
C ASP A 39 4.27 22.52 10.83
N TYR A 40 4.78 23.02 11.94
CA TYR A 40 4.77 22.31 13.23
C TYR A 40 3.34 21.99 13.72
N LYS A 41 2.36 22.85 13.41
CA LYS A 41 0.96 22.62 13.79
C LYS A 41 0.37 21.45 13.03
N ALA A 42 0.62 21.36 11.72
CA ALA A 42 0.21 20.23 10.88
C ALA A 42 0.90 18.93 11.32
N LEU A 43 2.19 18.98 11.67
CA LEU A 43 2.91 17.84 12.23
C LEU A 43 2.24 17.32 13.51
N ARG A 44 1.92 18.20 14.47
CA ARG A 44 1.26 17.80 15.72
C ARG A 44 -0.08 17.14 15.48
N GLU A 45 -0.84 17.65 14.51
CA GLU A 45 -2.13 17.06 14.15
C GLU A 45 -1.98 15.66 13.56
N LEU A 46 -0.99 15.43 12.68
CA LEU A 46 -0.67 14.09 12.17
C LEU A 46 -0.26 13.12 13.29
N VAL A 47 0.62 13.56 14.18
CA VAL A 47 1.07 12.72 15.29
C VAL A 47 -0.10 12.36 16.23
N ARG A 48 -1.06 13.28 16.44
CA ARG A 48 -2.26 13.01 17.22
C ARG A 48 -3.16 11.94 16.60
N GLN A 49 -3.27 11.89 15.28
CA GLN A 49 -4.05 10.88 14.56
C GLN A 49 -3.49 9.47 14.78
N GLY A 50 -2.15 9.34 14.94
CA GLY A 50 -1.47 8.07 15.10
C GLY A 50 -1.22 7.34 13.79
N GLU A 51 -0.47 6.23 13.88
CA GLU A 51 -0.14 5.39 12.74
C GLU A 51 -1.38 4.77 12.09
N GLY A 52 -1.29 4.47 10.79
CA GLY A 52 -2.38 3.91 10.03
C GLY A 52 -2.01 3.63 8.58
N LYS A 53 -3.01 3.45 7.74
CA LYS A 53 -2.83 3.09 6.32
C LYS A 53 -1.94 4.09 5.55
N TYR A 54 -1.95 5.36 5.94
CA TYR A 54 -1.26 6.45 5.24
C TYR A 54 -0.24 7.19 6.11
N LEU A 55 0.05 6.68 7.31
CA LEU A 55 0.93 7.34 8.27
C LEU A 55 1.74 6.31 9.06
N GLU A 56 3.04 6.54 9.14
CA GLU A 56 3.99 5.70 9.87
C GLU A 56 4.97 6.56 10.63
N PHE A 57 5.35 6.15 11.85
CA PHE A 57 6.33 6.81 12.69
C PHE A 57 7.59 5.98 12.84
N LYS A 58 8.72 6.65 12.88
CA LYS A 58 10.00 6.05 13.26
C LYS A 58 10.79 7.02 14.13
N LEU A 59 11.32 6.51 15.22
CA LEU A 59 12.12 7.33 16.13
C LEU A 59 13.49 7.70 15.51
N LYS A 60 14.07 6.80 14.73
CA LYS A 60 15.43 6.93 14.15
C LYS A 60 15.51 6.25 12.79
N SER A 61 16.55 6.59 12.02
CA SER A 61 16.86 6.00 10.70
C SER A 61 17.80 4.77 10.75
N ASN A 62 18.05 4.18 11.93
CA ASN A 62 19.10 3.16 12.15
C ASN A 62 18.98 1.89 11.28
N HIS A 63 17.80 1.62 10.74
CA HIS A 63 17.54 0.47 9.88
C HIS A 63 16.88 0.91 8.56
N PRO A 64 17.65 1.60 7.68
CA PRO A 64 17.11 2.18 6.47
C PRO A 64 16.45 1.13 5.56
N GLU A 65 16.94 -0.09 5.54
CA GLU A 65 16.33 -1.20 4.77
C GLU A 65 14.92 -1.58 5.26
N LYS A 66 14.61 -1.38 6.56
CA LYS A 66 13.26 -1.58 7.09
C LYS A 66 12.36 -0.41 6.70
N ILE A 67 12.92 0.81 6.73
CA ILE A 67 12.19 2.04 6.35
C ILE A 67 11.83 2.01 4.85
N VAL A 68 12.73 1.52 4.01
CA VAL A 68 12.45 1.33 2.57
C VAL A 68 11.21 0.45 2.32
N ARG A 69 10.92 -0.53 3.18
CA ARG A 69 9.69 -1.33 3.07
C ARG A 69 8.43 -0.49 3.23
N GLU A 70 8.44 0.45 4.18
CA GLU A 70 7.31 1.37 4.41
C GLU A 70 7.11 2.27 3.18
N VAL A 71 8.19 2.84 2.63
CA VAL A 71 8.16 3.67 1.43
C VAL A 71 7.59 2.89 0.23
N VAL A 72 8.07 1.67 0.00
CA VAL A 72 7.55 0.78 -1.06
C VAL A 72 6.09 0.43 -0.83
N ALA A 73 5.69 0.14 0.41
CA ALA A 73 4.31 -0.18 0.74
C ALA A 73 3.36 1.00 0.49
N PHE A 74 3.77 2.21 0.84
CA PHE A 74 3.01 3.44 0.53
C PHE A 74 2.85 3.63 -0.97
N ALA A 75 3.94 3.57 -1.75
CA ALA A 75 3.88 3.75 -3.21
C ALA A 75 2.98 2.72 -3.89
N ASN A 76 2.97 1.48 -3.42
CA ASN A 76 2.14 0.40 -3.95
C ASN A 76 0.66 0.49 -3.54
N THR A 77 0.33 1.25 -2.50
CA THR A 77 -1.05 1.31 -1.99
C THR A 77 -1.73 2.62 -2.42
N GLY A 78 -1.63 3.64 -1.65
CA GLY A 78 -2.32 4.91 -1.90
C GLY A 78 -1.47 6.12 -1.54
N GLY A 79 -0.14 5.95 -1.49
CA GLY A 79 0.76 6.93 -0.92
C GLY A 79 0.74 6.93 0.61
N GLY A 80 1.48 7.85 1.21
CA GLY A 80 1.51 7.99 2.67
C GLY A 80 2.62 8.91 3.16
N ARG A 81 2.66 9.11 4.46
CA ARG A 81 3.68 9.91 5.12
C ARG A 81 4.45 9.07 6.14
N LEU A 82 5.76 9.17 6.05
CA LEU A 82 6.68 8.56 7.01
C LEU A 82 7.35 9.68 7.80
N LEU A 83 7.14 9.71 9.11
CA LEU A 83 7.66 10.71 10.02
C LEU A 83 8.83 10.12 10.81
N ILE A 84 10.03 10.72 10.69
CA ILE A 84 11.23 10.29 11.41
C ILE A 84 11.53 11.30 12.51
N GLY A 85 11.77 10.81 13.71
CA GLY A 85 11.93 11.61 14.93
C GLY A 85 10.69 11.54 15.85
N ILE A 86 9.75 10.64 15.56
CA ILE A 86 8.55 10.40 16.38
C ILE A 86 8.68 9.05 17.08
N GLY A 87 8.41 9.03 18.37
CA GLY A 87 8.36 7.78 19.15
C GLY A 87 7.05 7.01 18.96
N ASP A 88 7.09 5.70 19.26
CA ASP A 88 5.90 4.83 19.22
C ASP A 88 4.81 5.30 20.20
N ASP A 89 5.22 6.02 21.26
CA ASP A 89 4.35 6.71 22.23
C ASP A 89 3.78 8.05 21.71
N ARG A 90 3.98 8.35 20.43
CA ARG A 90 3.62 9.61 19.77
C ARG A 90 4.34 10.84 20.32
N THR A 91 5.45 10.68 21.02
CA THR A 91 6.27 11.81 21.44
C THR A 91 7.08 12.36 20.26
N ILE A 92 7.07 13.68 20.06
CA ILE A 92 7.86 14.36 19.04
C ILE A 92 9.26 14.62 19.65
N LYS A 93 10.22 13.78 19.31
CA LYS A 93 11.61 13.86 19.85
C LYS A 93 12.58 14.56 18.90
N GLY A 94 12.33 14.49 17.59
CA GLY A 94 13.19 15.01 16.55
C GLY A 94 14.55 14.35 16.45
N LEU A 95 15.24 14.64 15.37
CA LEU A 95 16.59 14.18 15.03
C LEU A 95 17.58 15.29 15.31
N LYS A 96 18.74 14.93 15.87
CA LYS A 96 19.84 15.88 16.12
C LYS A 96 20.72 16.08 14.88
N TYR A 97 20.89 15.03 14.09
CA TYR A 97 21.73 15.03 12.88
C TYR A 97 20.88 14.77 11.65
N VAL A 98 19.95 15.70 11.40
CA VAL A 98 18.91 15.55 10.36
C VAL A 98 19.48 15.36 8.97
N ASP A 99 20.60 16.02 8.63
CA ASP A 99 21.26 15.88 7.32
C ASP A 99 21.80 14.47 7.09
N GLU A 100 22.37 13.86 8.12
CA GLU A 100 22.89 12.49 8.06
C GLU A 100 21.75 11.49 7.92
N ASP A 101 20.69 11.64 8.72
CA ASP A 101 19.50 10.79 8.68
C ASP A 101 18.81 10.85 7.32
N GLU A 102 18.62 12.06 6.77
CA GLU A 102 18.05 12.25 5.45
C GLU A 102 18.90 11.63 4.36
N TYR A 103 20.22 11.90 4.37
CA TYR A 103 21.14 11.31 3.40
C TYR A 103 21.10 9.79 3.40
N LEU A 104 21.13 9.16 4.58
CA LEU A 104 21.06 7.71 4.72
C LEU A 104 19.76 7.13 4.14
N LEU A 105 18.62 7.78 4.40
CA LEU A 105 17.32 7.34 3.91
C LEU A 105 17.17 7.52 2.40
N VAL A 106 17.58 8.66 1.87
CA VAL A 106 17.56 8.93 0.42
C VAL A 106 18.42 7.89 -0.31
N ARG A 107 19.66 7.65 0.16
CA ARG A 107 20.55 6.64 -0.44
C ARG A 107 19.97 5.23 -0.35
N ALA A 108 19.29 4.89 0.75
CA ALA A 108 18.66 3.59 0.89
C ALA A 108 17.47 3.43 -0.08
N ILE A 109 16.64 4.47 -0.24
CA ILE A 109 15.54 4.46 -1.21
C ILE A 109 16.07 4.30 -2.63
N GLU A 110 17.09 5.08 -3.02
CA GLU A 110 17.72 4.99 -4.34
C GLU A 110 18.32 3.59 -4.61
N LYS A 111 18.99 3.01 -3.61
CA LYS A 111 19.68 1.72 -3.75
C LYS A 111 18.70 0.54 -3.77
N TYR A 112 17.67 0.57 -2.91
CA TYR A 112 16.87 -0.61 -2.63
C TYR A 112 15.46 -0.57 -3.23
N CYS A 113 15.00 0.53 -3.84
CA CYS A 113 13.70 0.59 -4.51
C CYS A 113 13.82 0.43 -6.03
N SER A 114 12.96 -0.38 -6.62
CA SER A 114 12.86 -0.52 -8.08
C SER A 114 11.41 -0.85 -8.50
N PRO A 115 10.85 -0.15 -9.49
CA PRO A 115 11.33 1.12 -10.05
C PRO A 115 11.47 2.22 -9.01
N GLY A 116 12.11 3.35 -9.35
CA GLY A 116 12.24 4.51 -8.45
C GLY A 116 10.88 5.03 -7.99
N ILE A 117 10.83 5.58 -6.78
CA ILE A 117 9.62 6.07 -6.13
C ILE A 117 9.69 7.60 -6.07
N GLU A 118 8.56 8.26 -6.32
CA GLU A 118 8.40 9.70 -6.20
C GLU A 118 7.99 10.06 -4.77
N TYR A 119 8.74 10.94 -4.14
CA TYR A 119 8.47 11.42 -2.79
C TYR A 119 8.93 12.87 -2.61
N HIS A 120 8.42 13.52 -1.58
CA HIS A 120 8.83 14.85 -1.12
C HIS A 120 9.30 14.77 0.32
N ILE A 121 10.27 15.63 0.69
CA ILE A 121 10.82 15.68 2.04
C ILE A 121 10.57 17.08 2.61
N ASP A 122 9.92 17.13 3.78
CA ASP A 122 9.84 18.33 4.60
C ASP A 122 10.70 18.16 5.87
N ARG A 123 11.43 19.19 6.24
CA ARG A 123 12.12 19.31 7.51
C ARG A 123 11.36 20.27 8.40
N ILE A 124 10.95 19.81 9.57
CA ILE A 124 10.13 20.57 10.49
C ILE A 124 10.90 20.81 11.78
N PRO A 125 11.37 22.05 12.04
CA PRO A 125 12.08 22.37 13.27
C PRO A 125 11.15 22.25 14.46
N ILE A 126 11.64 21.59 15.53
CA ILE A 126 10.89 21.37 16.78
C ILE A 126 11.60 22.00 17.99
N GLY A 127 12.68 22.73 17.76
CA GLY A 127 13.52 23.40 18.76
C GLY A 127 14.79 23.94 18.12
N GLU A 128 15.75 24.31 18.92
CA GLU A 128 16.98 24.96 18.42
C GLU A 128 17.92 24.02 17.66
N GLU A 129 17.89 22.72 17.96
CA GLU A 129 18.87 21.74 17.40
C GLU A 129 18.20 20.44 16.91
N ARG A 130 16.90 20.42 16.70
CA ARG A 130 16.22 19.17 16.32
C ARG A 130 15.13 19.42 15.30
N ASP A 131 15.09 18.54 14.30
CA ASP A 131 14.08 18.53 13.25
C ASP A 131 13.38 17.18 13.18
N VAL A 132 12.15 17.19 12.68
CA VAL A 132 11.44 15.99 12.23
C VAL A 132 11.51 15.94 10.71
N LEU A 133 11.89 14.79 10.16
CA LEU A 133 11.79 14.53 8.72
C LEU A 133 10.43 13.94 8.39
N VAL A 134 9.78 14.47 7.36
CA VAL A 134 8.54 13.93 6.82
C VAL A 134 8.77 13.56 5.35
N PHE A 135 8.75 12.26 5.08
CA PHE A 135 8.73 11.74 3.72
C PHE A 135 7.28 11.58 3.27
N THR A 136 6.84 12.40 2.33
CA THR A 136 5.54 12.27 1.67
C THR A 136 5.71 11.45 0.40
N VAL A 137 5.28 10.19 0.43
CA VAL A 137 5.34 9.26 -0.70
C VAL A 137 4.06 9.37 -1.51
N LEU A 138 4.17 9.63 -2.80
CA LEU A 138 3.02 9.75 -3.69
C LEU A 138 2.50 8.37 -4.12
N PRO A 139 1.19 8.23 -4.38
CA PRO A 139 0.65 7.05 -5.05
C PRO A 139 1.32 6.85 -6.39
N SER A 140 1.90 5.70 -6.65
CA SER A 140 2.59 5.45 -7.91
C SER A 140 1.69 4.80 -8.96
N GLU A 141 1.83 5.22 -10.19
CA GLU A 141 1.25 4.54 -11.36
C GLU A 141 2.15 3.43 -11.90
N LYS A 142 3.44 3.41 -11.50
CA LYS A 142 4.44 2.43 -11.96
C LYS A 142 4.49 1.18 -11.06
N ARG A 143 3.35 0.78 -10.47
CA ARG A 143 3.26 -0.40 -9.60
C ARG A 143 3.43 -1.70 -10.38
N PRO A 144 3.98 -2.76 -9.75
CA PRO A 144 4.48 -2.82 -8.38
C PRO A 144 5.91 -2.33 -8.23
N HIS A 145 6.19 -1.62 -7.14
CA HIS A 145 7.53 -1.33 -6.66
C HIS A 145 8.05 -2.48 -5.79
N TYR A 146 9.36 -2.67 -5.83
CA TYR A 146 10.05 -3.75 -5.12
C TYR A 146 11.13 -3.21 -4.21
N VAL A 147 11.30 -3.85 -3.06
CA VAL A 147 12.53 -3.78 -2.28
C VAL A 147 13.50 -4.79 -2.87
N ILE A 148 14.66 -4.32 -3.31
CA ILE A 148 15.75 -5.14 -3.84
C ILE A 148 16.67 -5.51 -2.69
N GLN A 149 16.90 -6.80 -2.49
CA GLN A 149 17.84 -7.31 -1.50
C GLN A 149 18.91 -8.13 -2.20
N GLU A 150 20.16 -7.90 -1.82
CA GLU A 150 21.25 -8.77 -2.21
C GLU A 150 21.04 -10.16 -1.57
N PRO A 151 21.31 -11.26 -2.29
CA PRO A 151 21.21 -12.59 -1.70
C PRO A 151 22.21 -12.69 -0.55
N ASN A 152 21.73 -13.07 0.64
CA ASN A 152 22.62 -13.29 1.78
C ASN A 152 23.49 -14.52 1.48
N PRO A 153 24.82 -14.38 1.38
CA PRO A 153 25.71 -15.48 1.06
C PRO A 153 25.66 -16.63 2.10
N LEU A 154 25.18 -16.34 3.32
CA LEU A 154 25.01 -17.34 4.38
C LEU A 154 23.70 -18.14 4.29
N GLN A 155 22.76 -17.75 3.43
CA GLN A 155 21.49 -18.46 3.18
C GLN A 155 21.52 -19.31 1.90
N SER A 156 22.68 -19.53 1.29
CA SER A 156 22.82 -20.55 0.27
C SER A 156 22.55 -21.91 0.94
N ASN A 157 21.37 -22.46 0.69
CA ASN A 157 20.91 -23.75 1.20
C ASN A 157 21.98 -24.82 0.89
N THR A 158 22.74 -25.17 1.91
CA THR A 158 23.53 -26.40 1.89
C THR A 158 22.54 -27.54 2.04
N THR A 159 21.87 -27.91 0.96
CA THR A 159 21.17 -29.18 0.90
C THR A 159 22.24 -30.25 0.93
N LEU A 160 22.37 -30.88 2.08
CA LEU A 160 23.23 -32.08 2.25
C LEU A 160 22.67 -33.21 1.41
N VAL A 161 22.90 -33.15 0.11
CA VAL A 161 22.77 -34.31 -0.76
C VAL A 161 24.10 -35.05 -0.70
N LYS A 162 24.02 -36.29 -0.24
CA LYS A 162 25.16 -37.23 -0.05
C LYS A 162 26.15 -37.14 -1.21
N LYS A 163 27.42 -36.78 -0.89
CA LYS A 163 28.63 -37.01 -1.67
C LYS A 163 28.71 -36.41 -3.07
N LYS A 164 28.81 -35.08 -3.18
CA LYS A 164 29.80 -34.35 -4.02
C LYS A 164 29.57 -32.88 -3.81
N ILE A 165 30.58 -32.17 -3.33
CA ILE A 165 30.60 -30.70 -3.32
C ILE A 165 30.75 -30.27 -4.79
N VAL A 166 29.64 -29.98 -5.45
CA VAL A 166 29.67 -29.27 -6.72
C VAL A 166 29.60 -27.80 -6.36
N PRO A 167 30.62 -26.98 -6.70
CA PRO A 167 30.55 -25.57 -6.51
C PRO A 167 29.44 -25.03 -7.41
N GLN A 168 28.29 -24.75 -6.82
CA GLN A 168 27.23 -24.00 -7.51
C GLN A 168 27.72 -22.57 -7.67
N LYS A 169 27.68 -22.09 -8.91
CA LYS A 169 27.89 -20.64 -9.18
C LYS A 169 26.99 -19.84 -8.25
N PRO A 170 27.51 -18.78 -7.58
CA PRO A 170 26.68 -17.95 -6.71
C PRO A 170 25.50 -17.45 -7.55
N ASN A 171 24.30 -17.82 -7.13
CA ASN A 171 23.07 -17.31 -7.75
C ASN A 171 22.98 -15.82 -7.36
N ASN A 172 23.56 -14.97 -8.19
CA ASN A 172 23.57 -13.50 -8.03
C ASN A 172 22.21 -12.89 -8.37
N THR A 173 21.13 -13.65 -8.24
CA THR A 173 19.79 -13.19 -8.56
C THR A 173 19.28 -12.34 -7.40
N LEU A 174 19.15 -11.04 -7.64
CA LEU A 174 18.58 -10.09 -6.69
C LEU A 174 17.19 -10.55 -6.24
N ILE A 175 16.97 -10.57 -4.93
CA ILE A 175 15.66 -10.91 -4.36
C ILE A 175 14.79 -9.67 -4.42
N LYS A 176 13.63 -9.77 -5.10
CA LYS A 176 12.64 -8.71 -5.22
C LYS A 176 11.44 -9.02 -4.34
N LYS A 177 11.17 -8.17 -3.34
CA LYS A 177 10.00 -8.27 -2.47
C LYS A 177 9.12 -7.06 -2.62
N THR A 178 7.82 -7.27 -2.80
CA THR A 178 6.81 -6.21 -2.85
C THR A 178 6.11 -6.12 -1.51
N TYR A 179 5.87 -4.89 -1.04
CA TYR A 179 5.14 -4.62 0.19
C TYR A 179 3.94 -3.72 -0.10
N ILE A 180 2.89 -3.87 0.69
CA ILE A 180 1.65 -3.08 0.63
C ILE A 180 1.22 -2.70 2.05
N ARG A 181 0.45 -1.61 2.19
CA ARG A 181 -0.13 -1.19 3.47
C ARG A 181 -1.48 -1.85 3.68
N VAL A 182 -1.63 -2.51 4.82
CA VAL A 182 -2.90 -3.05 5.32
C VAL A 182 -3.08 -2.51 6.74
N ALA A 183 -4.08 -1.66 6.94
CA ALA A 183 -4.24 -0.88 8.16
C ALA A 183 -2.95 -0.11 8.52
N ASP A 184 -2.35 -0.38 9.66
CA ASP A 184 -1.12 0.21 10.18
C ASP A 184 0.15 -0.62 9.88
N LYS A 185 0.04 -1.70 9.07
CA LYS A 185 1.16 -2.62 8.81
C LYS A 185 1.59 -2.61 7.34
N SER A 186 2.89 -2.78 7.12
CA SER A 186 3.46 -3.10 5.82
C SER A 186 3.71 -4.60 5.71
N ILE A 187 2.87 -5.28 4.94
CA ILE A 187 2.96 -6.73 4.73
C ILE A 187 3.56 -7.06 3.37
N GLN A 188 4.18 -8.23 3.24
CA GLN A 188 4.68 -8.70 1.96
C GLN A 188 3.51 -9.14 1.07
N ALA A 189 3.43 -8.56 -0.13
CA ALA A 189 2.39 -8.90 -1.09
C ALA A 189 2.54 -10.34 -1.59
N SER A 190 1.43 -11.06 -1.67
CA SER A 190 1.33 -12.37 -2.31
C SER A 190 1.66 -12.30 -3.81
N TRP A 191 1.72 -13.45 -4.47
CA TRP A 191 1.85 -13.49 -5.93
C TRP A 191 0.62 -12.87 -6.60
N GLU A 192 -0.58 -13.18 -6.11
CA GLU A 192 -1.85 -12.68 -6.59
C GLU A 192 -1.92 -11.15 -6.48
N MET A 193 -1.58 -10.60 -5.32
CA MET A 193 -1.58 -9.16 -5.09
C MET A 193 -0.57 -8.43 -5.98
N ARG A 194 0.64 -8.97 -6.18
CA ARG A 194 1.64 -8.40 -7.09
C ARG A 194 1.14 -8.37 -8.54
N GLU A 195 0.46 -9.43 -8.97
CA GLU A 195 -0.07 -9.51 -10.31
C GLU A 195 -1.24 -8.53 -10.52
N ILE A 196 -2.10 -8.36 -9.51
CA ILE A 196 -3.16 -7.33 -9.51
C ILE A 196 -2.55 -5.94 -9.63
N LEU A 197 -1.54 -5.61 -8.81
CA LEU A 197 -0.86 -4.31 -8.86
C LEU A 197 -0.25 -4.04 -10.24
N ARG A 198 0.39 -5.06 -10.85
CA ARG A 198 1.02 -4.94 -12.16
C ARG A 198 -0.01 -4.66 -13.26
N ARG A 199 -1.14 -5.37 -13.24
CA ARG A 199 -2.14 -5.31 -14.32
C ARG A 199 -3.15 -4.18 -14.15
N LYS A 200 -3.38 -3.72 -12.93
CA LYS A 200 -4.40 -2.68 -12.65
C LYS A 200 -4.14 -1.37 -13.41
N ASN A 201 -2.90 -1.07 -13.77
CA ASN A 201 -2.55 0.12 -14.54
C ASN A 201 -2.66 -0.10 -16.07
N ASP A 202 -2.53 -1.34 -16.54
CA ASP A 202 -2.46 -1.67 -17.97
C ASP A 202 -3.82 -2.03 -18.56
N GLU A 203 -4.74 -2.57 -17.75
CA GLU A 203 -5.99 -3.13 -18.24
C GLU A 203 -7.20 -2.26 -17.84
N ARG A 204 -7.63 -1.38 -18.77
CA ARG A 204 -8.85 -0.57 -18.59
C ARG A 204 -10.16 -1.33 -18.87
N ASN A 205 -10.10 -2.46 -19.63
CA ASN A 205 -11.26 -3.26 -20.01
C ASN A 205 -10.91 -4.75 -19.91
N VAL A 206 -11.00 -5.31 -18.72
CA VAL A 206 -10.84 -6.76 -18.52
C VAL A 206 -12.10 -7.48 -18.94
N LYS A 207 -12.00 -8.29 -20.00
CA LYS A 207 -13.07 -9.20 -20.40
C LYS A 207 -12.86 -10.56 -19.74
N PHE A 208 -13.88 -11.08 -19.07
CA PHE A 208 -13.89 -12.45 -18.59
C PHE A 208 -15.13 -13.17 -19.07
N GLN A 209 -15.03 -14.50 -19.23
CA GLN A 209 -16.18 -15.34 -19.55
C GLN A 209 -16.74 -15.93 -18.26
N TYR A 210 -18.01 -15.75 -18.04
CA TYR A 210 -18.73 -16.37 -16.94
C TYR A 210 -19.08 -17.81 -17.31
N GLY A 211 -18.58 -18.78 -16.58
CA GLY A 211 -18.81 -20.21 -16.79
C GLY A 211 -19.03 -20.96 -15.48
N ASP A 212 -18.94 -22.29 -15.55
CA ASP A 212 -19.24 -23.17 -14.40
C ASP A 212 -18.37 -22.88 -13.16
N LYS A 213 -17.11 -22.56 -13.37
CA LYS A 213 -16.21 -22.25 -12.24
C LYS A 213 -16.57 -20.94 -11.55
N GLU A 214 -16.94 -19.90 -12.30
CA GLU A 214 -17.41 -18.63 -11.76
C GLU A 214 -18.76 -18.80 -11.06
N GLN A 215 -19.67 -19.60 -11.61
CA GLN A 215 -20.95 -19.92 -10.96
C GLN A 215 -20.74 -20.61 -9.60
N LYS A 216 -19.88 -21.62 -9.53
CA LYS A 216 -19.52 -22.28 -8.27
C LYS A 216 -18.89 -21.32 -7.26
N LEU A 217 -18.03 -20.40 -7.73
CA LEU A 217 -17.43 -19.36 -6.91
C LEU A 217 -18.50 -18.46 -6.28
N MET A 218 -19.44 -17.93 -7.07
CA MET A 218 -20.50 -17.05 -6.57
C MET A 218 -21.38 -17.78 -5.56
N GLN A 219 -21.79 -19.02 -5.86
CA GLN A 219 -22.55 -19.85 -4.91
C GLN A 219 -21.81 -20.11 -3.59
N HIS A 220 -20.48 -20.20 -3.64
CA HIS A 220 -19.66 -20.32 -2.44
C HIS A 220 -19.63 -19.01 -1.65
N LEU A 221 -19.42 -17.87 -2.34
CA LEU A 221 -19.36 -16.55 -1.72
C LEU A 221 -20.69 -16.12 -1.10
N ASP A 222 -21.82 -16.51 -1.69
CA ASP A 222 -23.17 -16.30 -1.11
C ASP A 222 -23.33 -16.97 0.27
N LYS A 223 -22.63 -18.10 0.48
CA LYS A 223 -22.73 -18.87 1.73
C LYS A 223 -21.64 -18.48 2.76
N HIS A 224 -20.44 -18.15 2.28
CA HIS A 224 -19.24 -18.03 3.11
C HIS A 224 -18.63 -16.63 3.14
N GLN A 225 -19.22 -15.68 2.41
CA GLN A 225 -18.81 -14.27 2.31
C GLN A 225 -17.39 -14.04 1.76
N SER A 226 -16.44 -14.96 1.97
CA SER A 226 -15.08 -14.84 1.47
C SER A 226 -14.52 -16.18 0.99
N VAL A 227 -13.50 -16.12 0.11
CA VAL A 227 -12.82 -17.30 -0.41
C VAL A 227 -11.32 -17.06 -0.48
N THR A 228 -10.52 -18.12 -0.29
CA THR A 228 -9.08 -18.17 -0.61
C THR A 228 -8.84 -18.86 -1.94
N VAL A 229 -7.63 -18.73 -2.50
CA VAL A 229 -7.26 -19.43 -3.76
C VAL A 229 -7.45 -20.94 -3.64
N ASP A 230 -7.00 -21.54 -2.52
CA ASP A 230 -7.07 -22.98 -2.31
C ASP A 230 -8.50 -23.47 -2.08
N ALA A 231 -9.31 -22.72 -1.35
CA ALA A 231 -10.73 -23.02 -1.17
C ALA A 231 -11.49 -22.99 -2.52
N PHE A 232 -11.24 -21.96 -3.34
CA PHE A 232 -11.84 -21.88 -4.66
C PHE A 232 -11.38 -23.01 -5.59
N ALA A 233 -10.10 -23.35 -5.59
CA ALA A 233 -9.60 -24.47 -6.38
C ALA A 233 -10.34 -25.77 -6.02
N THR A 234 -10.57 -26.02 -4.74
CA THR A 234 -11.28 -27.20 -4.23
C THR A 234 -12.77 -27.19 -4.63
N VAL A 235 -13.47 -26.08 -4.40
CA VAL A 235 -14.89 -25.93 -4.68
C VAL A 235 -15.21 -26.05 -6.16
N ALA A 236 -14.38 -25.45 -7.02
CA ALA A 236 -14.58 -25.49 -8.46
C ALA A 236 -14.03 -26.78 -9.11
N GLY A 237 -13.19 -27.55 -8.41
CA GLY A 237 -12.53 -28.74 -8.97
C GLY A 237 -11.48 -28.40 -10.02
N ILE A 238 -10.73 -27.28 -9.82
CA ILE A 238 -9.73 -26.76 -10.76
C ILE A 238 -8.36 -26.69 -10.12
N SER A 239 -7.32 -26.53 -10.94
CA SER A 239 -5.95 -26.34 -10.41
C SER A 239 -5.83 -24.99 -9.67
N ARG A 240 -4.97 -24.96 -8.63
CA ARG A 240 -4.65 -23.73 -7.88
C ARG A 240 -4.24 -22.57 -8.79
N ASN A 241 -3.46 -22.86 -9.84
CA ASN A 241 -3.01 -21.86 -10.81
C ASN A 241 -4.19 -21.26 -11.61
N LEU A 242 -5.15 -22.09 -12.01
CA LEU A 242 -6.36 -21.60 -12.70
C LEU A 242 -7.25 -20.82 -11.75
N ALA A 243 -7.42 -21.26 -10.51
CA ALA A 243 -8.16 -20.54 -9.47
C ALA A 243 -7.56 -19.16 -9.21
N SER A 244 -6.26 -19.07 -8.99
CA SER A 244 -5.53 -17.82 -8.79
C SER A 244 -5.73 -16.85 -9.96
N LYS A 245 -5.51 -17.30 -11.21
CA LYS A 245 -5.73 -16.47 -12.40
C LYS A 245 -7.18 -15.98 -12.53
N THR A 246 -8.15 -16.84 -12.21
CA THR A 246 -9.57 -16.46 -12.26
C THR A 246 -9.90 -15.39 -11.23
N LEU A 247 -9.45 -15.54 -9.98
CA LEU A 247 -9.66 -14.55 -8.92
C LEU A 247 -9.01 -13.20 -9.28
N ILE A 248 -7.78 -13.20 -9.80
CA ILE A 248 -7.11 -11.98 -10.27
C ILE A 248 -7.95 -11.28 -11.36
N LEU A 249 -8.44 -12.03 -12.35
CA LEU A 249 -9.26 -11.45 -13.41
C LEU A 249 -10.57 -10.85 -12.87
N LEU A 250 -11.23 -11.51 -11.91
CA LEU A 250 -12.44 -11.02 -11.29
C LEU A 250 -12.21 -9.75 -10.45
N VAL A 251 -11.05 -9.64 -9.78
CA VAL A 251 -10.66 -8.40 -9.09
C VAL A 251 -10.40 -7.27 -10.08
N LEU A 252 -9.70 -7.54 -11.18
CA LEU A 252 -9.44 -6.55 -12.23
C LEU A 252 -10.72 -6.12 -12.97
N ALA A 253 -11.70 -7.02 -13.08
CA ALA A 253 -13.03 -6.73 -13.62
C ALA A 253 -13.98 -6.02 -12.64
N ASN A 254 -13.50 -5.65 -11.43
CA ASN A 254 -14.30 -5.05 -10.36
C ASN A 254 -15.51 -5.90 -9.93
N VAL A 255 -15.41 -7.22 -10.00
CA VAL A 255 -16.41 -8.16 -9.49
C VAL A 255 -16.08 -8.56 -8.05
N LEU A 256 -14.80 -8.75 -7.77
CA LEU A 256 -14.28 -9.10 -6.44
C LEU A 256 -13.38 -8.01 -5.88
N GLU A 257 -13.25 -8.00 -4.57
CA GLU A 257 -12.25 -7.25 -3.82
C GLU A 257 -11.28 -8.23 -3.15
N VAL A 258 -9.98 -7.89 -3.13
CA VAL A 258 -8.95 -8.64 -2.42
C VAL A 258 -8.67 -8.00 -1.08
N HIS A 259 -8.64 -8.81 -0.03
CA HIS A 259 -8.24 -8.45 1.32
C HIS A 259 -6.90 -9.13 1.63
N PRO A 260 -5.78 -8.42 1.44
CA PRO A 260 -4.47 -8.97 1.67
C PRO A 260 -4.23 -9.24 3.15
N ASP A 261 -3.55 -10.36 3.45
CA ASP A 261 -3.18 -10.76 4.80
C ASP A 261 -1.77 -11.38 4.80
N GLU A 262 -1.09 -11.36 5.95
CA GLU A 262 0.27 -11.91 6.09
C GLU A 262 0.34 -13.42 5.77
N MET A 263 -0.74 -14.14 6.02
CA MET A 263 -0.80 -15.59 5.84
C MET A 263 -1.46 -15.99 4.53
N VAL A 264 -2.67 -15.48 4.27
CA VAL A 264 -3.48 -15.87 3.10
C VAL A 264 -4.44 -14.77 2.71
N ASP A 265 -4.35 -14.31 1.47
CA ASP A 265 -5.30 -13.36 0.91
C ASP A 265 -6.72 -13.93 0.83
N ARG A 266 -7.71 -13.09 1.12
CA ARG A 266 -9.13 -13.41 0.99
C ARG A 266 -9.76 -12.55 -0.10
N PHE A 267 -10.75 -13.12 -0.77
CA PHE A 267 -11.49 -12.46 -1.84
C PHE A 267 -12.98 -12.44 -1.45
N THR A 268 -13.61 -11.29 -1.62
CA THR A 268 -15.05 -11.06 -1.36
C THR A 268 -15.72 -10.46 -2.58
N ILE A 269 -17.04 -10.48 -2.64
CA ILE A 269 -17.77 -9.73 -3.66
C ILE A 269 -17.60 -8.23 -3.37
N LEU A 270 -17.33 -7.45 -4.40
CA LEU A 270 -17.15 -6.00 -4.26
C LEU A 270 -18.44 -5.35 -3.72
N GLY A 271 -18.31 -4.56 -2.64
CA GLY A 271 -19.42 -3.82 -2.04
C GLY A 271 -20.30 -4.61 -1.07
N ILE A 272 -19.94 -5.85 -0.73
CA ILE A 272 -20.57 -6.64 0.34
C ILE A 272 -19.51 -6.79 1.45
N ALA A 273 -19.32 -5.74 2.26
CA ALA A 273 -18.48 -5.76 3.45
C ALA A 273 -19.26 -5.24 4.65
#